data_956839f6cc32367afaee3c78d0c4dd47
#
_entry.id   956839f6cc32367afaee3c78d0c4dd47
#
_cell.length_a   1.000
_cell.length_b   1.000
_cell.length_c   1.000
_cell.angle_alpha   90.00
_cell.angle_beta   90.00
_cell.angle_gamma   90.00
#
_symmetry.space_group_name_H-M   'P 1'
#
loop_
_entity.id
_entity.type
_entity.pdbx_description
1 polymer ?
#
loop_
_entity_poly.entity_id
_entity_poly.type
_entity_poly.pdbx_seq_one_letter_code
_entity_poly.pdbx_strand_id
1 'polypeptide(L)'
;MNTFGRLLRLTSFGESHGPALGGVLDGFPAGFAIDEAAIEEALRRRQGGRSDLTTPRRESDKVHFLSGLYEGRTLGTPIAFVIDNADTRSQDYSQLSDLYRPGHTDFTYQAKYGHRDPRGGGRASARETVVRVVAGALCDQWLRAEGVHISAYLSQVGAVHYDDSHLYEAIHLTEGDKVLLQSRYEQIVPCPDKATAERIAAAVAETRDSRDSIGGVISCRVDGLPAGLGEPLYDKLSSRLASAMMGINAARGFEIGDGFALASEYGSSANDPFVPTEAGAIEQQTNRCGGLLGGISMGAPLTFRTAFKPTSSIGREQMTCRTDGTLTSLSITGRHDPCVALRAVPIVEAMTALTLMDFYLLHRAYSTAERG
;
A
#
# COMPACT_ATOMS: atom_id res chain seq x y z
N MET A 1 16.88 -5.54 -4.87
CA MET A 1 16.08 -6.75 -5.17
C MET A 1 14.78 -6.33 -5.82
N ASN A 2 14.26 -7.15 -6.75
CA ASN A 2 13.00 -6.92 -7.45
C ASN A 2 11.97 -8.03 -7.18
N THR A 3 12.24 -8.85 -6.15
CA THR A 3 11.37 -9.95 -5.71
C THR A 3 10.99 -9.74 -4.25
N PHE A 4 9.69 -9.86 -3.97
CA PHE A 4 9.06 -9.80 -2.66
C PHE A 4 8.46 -11.16 -2.30
N GLY A 5 8.47 -11.53 -1.00
CA GLY A 5 7.88 -12.77 -0.49
C GLY A 5 8.86 -13.95 -0.43
N ARG A 6 8.40 -15.09 0.09
CA ARG A 6 9.17 -16.31 0.32
C ARG A 6 8.59 -17.52 -0.42
N LEU A 7 7.43 -18.04 0.00
CA LEU A 7 6.68 -19.06 -0.73
C LEU A 7 5.87 -18.41 -1.83
N LEU A 8 5.11 -17.36 -1.49
CA LEU A 8 4.47 -16.52 -2.48
C LEU A 8 5.43 -15.42 -2.89
N ARG A 9 5.90 -15.42 -4.13
CA ARG A 9 6.93 -14.51 -4.62
C ARG A 9 6.41 -13.65 -5.77
N LEU A 10 6.49 -12.34 -5.61
CA LEU A 10 6.24 -11.40 -6.69
C LEU A 10 7.56 -10.81 -7.19
N THR A 11 7.95 -11.12 -8.42
CA THR A 11 9.03 -10.44 -9.13
C THR A 11 8.45 -9.43 -10.08
N SER A 12 8.78 -8.14 -9.90
CA SER A 12 8.28 -7.05 -10.75
C SER A 12 9.38 -6.49 -11.66
N PHE A 13 8.99 -6.04 -12.86
CA PHE A 13 9.87 -5.47 -13.86
C PHE A 13 9.21 -4.31 -14.61
N GLY A 14 10.00 -3.60 -15.43
CA GLY A 14 9.56 -2.46 -16.24
C GLY A 14 9.78 -1.11 -15.56
N GLU A 15 9.79 -0.07 -16.36
CA GLU A 15 10.08 1.32 -15.98
C GLU A 15 8.87 2.22 -16.28
N SER A 16 8.71 3.32 -15.54
CA SER A 16 7.54 4.22 -15.68
C SER A 16 7.38 4.84 -17.06
N HIS A 17 8.45 4.93 -17.84
CA HIS A 17 8.49 5.44 -19.21
C HIS A 17 9.02 4.39 -20.20
N GLY A 18 9.13 3.13 -19.79
CA GLY A 18 9.35 1.99 -20.66
C GLY A 18 8.05 1.59 -21.39
N PRO A 19 8.10 0.60 -22.27
CA PRO A 19 6.93 0.15 -23.05
C PRO A 19 5.82 -0.45 -22.16
N ALA A 20 6.20 -1.18 -21.12
CA ALA A 20 5.27 -1.86 -20.23
C ALA A 20 5.89 -2.06 -18.84
N LEU A 21 5.02 -2.40 -17.88
CA LEU A 21 5.39 -2.97 -16.58
C LEU A 21 4.79 -4.37 -16.49
N GLY A 22 5.39 -5.23 -15.68
CA GLY A 22 4.85 -6.56 -15.48
C GLY A 22 5.36 -7.22 -14.21
N GLY A 23 4.77 -8.36 -13.92
CA GLY A 23 5.15 -9.18 -12.79
C GLY A 23 4.98 -10.66 -13.05
N VAL A 24 5.72 -11.43 -12.25
CA VAL A 24 5.54 -12.87 -12.13
C VAL A 24 5.22 -13.16 -10.66
N LEU A 25 4.01 -13.65 -10.42
CA LEU A 25 3.58 -14.14 -9.11
C LEU A 25 3.74 -15.65 -9.09
N ASP A 26 4.67 -16.14 -8.29
CA ASP A 26 4.98 -17.56 -8.14
C ASP A 26 4.57 -18.05 -6.75
N GLY A 27 4.16 -19.33 -6.64
CA GLY A 27 3.73 -19.94 -5.39
C GLY A 27 2.23 -19.75 -5.07
N PHE A 28 1.44 -19.23 -6.01
CA PHE A 28 -0.01 -19.11 -5.81
C PHE A 28 -0.70 -20.50 -5.91
N PRO A 29 -1.63 -20.85 -5.00
CA PRO A 29 -2.30 -22.16 -5.01
C PRO A 29 -3.04 -22.45 -6.31
N ALA A 30 -3.04 -23.73 -6.73
CA ALA A 30 -3.77 -24.20 -7.92
C ALA A 30 -5.28 -24.28 -7.68
N GLY A 31 -6.06 -24.16 -8.78
CA GLY A 31 -7.51 -24.40 -8.79
C GLY A 31 -8.37 -23.25 -8.27
N PHE A 32 -7.78 -22.16 -7.84
CA PHE A 32 -8.52 -21.00 -7.36
C PHE A 32 -9.17 -20.25 -8.55
N ALA A 33 -10.49 -20.01 -8.46
CA ALA A 33 -11.20 -19.20 -9.44
C ALA A 33 -10.92 -17.71 -9.21
N ILE A 34 -10.42 -17.02 -10.23
CA ILE A 34 -10.14 -15.58 -10.13
C ILE A 34 -11.32 -14.75 -10.64
N ASP A 35 -11.52 -13.59 -10.03
CA ASP A 35 -12.41 -12.55 -10.51
C ASP A 35 -11.58 -11.41 -11.13
N GLU A 36 -11.51 -11.37 -12.46
CA GLU A 36 -10.79 -10.33 -13.20
C GLU A 36 -11.41 -8.95 -12.99
N ALA A 37 -12.73 -8.84 -12.81
CA ALA A 37 -13.40 -7.57 -12.56
C ALA A 37 -13.00 -6.97 -11.21
N ALA A 38 -12.76 -7.79 -10.19
CA ALA A 38 -12.22 -7.34 -8.91
C ALA A 38 -10.79 -6.80 -9.04
N ILE A 39 -9.96 -7.39 -9.93
CA ILE A 39 -8.61 -6.88 -10.23
C ILE A 39 -8.69 -5.52 -10.94
N GLU A 40 -9.56 -5.40 -11.94
CA GLU A 40 -9.79 -4.13 -12.66
C GLU A 40 -10.27 -3.04 -11.71
N GLU A 41 -11.17 -3.35 -10.78
CA GLU A 41 -11.64 -2.41 -9.77
C GLU A 41 -10.53 -1.95 -8.82
N ALA A 42 -9.67 -2.85 -8.34
CA ALA A 42 -8.51 -2.51 -7.51
C ALA A 42 -7.56 -1.57 -8.28
N LEU A 43 -7.31 -1.84 -9.56
CA LEU A 43 -6.52 -0.97 -10.42
C LEU A 43 -7.18 0.39 -10.62
N ARG A 44 -8.49 0.43 -10.86
CA ARG A 44 -9.28 1.65 -10.99
C ARG A 44 -9.15 2.53 -9.75
N ARG A 45 -9.18 1.96 -8.54
CA ARG A 45 -8.99 2.69 -7.27
C ARG A 45 -7.61 3.34 -7.18
N ARG A 46 -6.58 2.69 -7.72
CA ARG A 46 -5.20 3.20 -7.75
C ARG A 46 -4.98 4.27 -8.82
N GLN A 47 -5.72 4.27 -9.93
CA GLN A 47 -5.51 5.16 -11.07
C GLN A 47 -5.52 6.65 -10.68
N GLY A 48 -4.68 7.45 -11.38
CA GLY A 48 -4.80 8.91 -11.42
C GLY A 48 -5.89 9.37 -12.38
N GLY A 49 -6.13 10.68 -12.44
CA GLY A 49 -7.07 11.28 -13.40
C GLY A 49 -8.55 11.00 -13.14
N ARG A 50 -8.88 10.47 -11.96
CA ARG A 50 -10.26 10.24 -11.51
C ARG A 50 -10.92 11.52 -10.97
N SER A 51 -10.11 12.46 -10.53
CA SER A 51 -10.53 13.77 -10.03
C SER A 51 -9.39 14.78 -10.17
N ASP A 52 -9.71 16.05 -10.01
CA ASP A 52 -8.73 17.15 -10.00
C ASP A 52 -7.79 17.11 -8.79
N LEU A 53 -8.03 16.23 -7.80
CA LEU A 53 -7.20 16.04 -6.61
C LEU A 53 -6.02 15.09 -6.85
N THR A 54 -5.95 14.45 -8.01
CA THR A 54 -4.89 13.49 -8.38
C THR A 54 -4.20 13.92 -9.67
N THR A 55 -3.05 13.28 -9.98
CA THR A 55 -2.36 13.52 -11.24
C THR A 55 -3.31 13.38 -12.44
N PRO A 56 -3.23 14.27 -13.44
CA PRO A 56 -4.06 14.17 -14.65
C PRO A 56 -3.61 13.05 -15.62
N ARG A 57 -2.57 12.30 -15.29
CA ARG A 57 -2.13 11.14 -16.07
C ARG A 57 -3.21 10.08 -16.10
N ARG A 58 -3.61 9.64 -17.29
CA ARG A 58 -4.62 8.60 -17.50
C ARG A 58 -4.01 7.40 -18.20
N GLU A 59 -4.08 6.25 -17.55
CA GLU A 59 -3.63 4.96 -18.09
C GLU A 59 -4.82 4.01 -18.09
N SER A 60 -4.92 3.14 -19.09
CA SER A 60 -5.99 2.13 -19.14
C SER A 60 -5.80 1.07 -18.05
N ASP A 61 -4.55 0.83 -17.63
CA ASP A 61 -4.12 -0.20 -16.68
C ASP A 61 -4.69 -1.60 -17.00
N LYS A 62 -4.91 -1.89 -18.29
CA LYS A 62 -5.40 -3.21 -18.71
C LYS A 62 -4.33 -4.26 -18.47
N VAL A 63 -4.71 -5.32 -17.75
CA VAL A 63 -3.84 -6.45 -17.46
C VAL A 63 -3.92 -7.48 -18.57
N HIS A 64 -2.77 -7.98 -19.02
CA HIS A 64 -2.67 -9.11 -19.94
C HIS A 64 -1.97 -10.25 -19.22
N PHE A 65 -2.71 -11.29 -18.84
CA PHE A 65 -2.17 -12.51 -18.28
C PHE A 65 -1.52 -13.35 -19.38
N LEU A 66 -0.27 -13.79 -19.13
CA LEU A 66 0.54 -14.51 -20.09
C LEU A 66 0.67 -16.01 -19.74
N SER A 67 0.55 -16.37 -18.47
CA SER A 67 0.66 -17.74 -17.96
C SER A 67 -0.02 -17.91 -16.60
N GLY A 68 -0.10 -19.15 -16.14
CA GLY A 68 -0.57 -19.50 -14.80
C GLY A 68 -2.08 -19.57 -14.63
N LEU A 69 -2.86 -19.33 -15.69
CA LEU A 69 -4.33 -19.36 -15.69
C LEU A 69 -4.86 -20.23 -16.83
N TYR A 70 -5.92 -20.97 -16.56
CA TYR A 70 -6.70 -21.70 -17.55
C TYR A 70 -8.17 -21.69 -17.14
N GLU A 71 -9.07 -21.35 -18.05
CA GLU A 71 -10.52 -21.25 -17.82
C GLU A 71 -10.89 -20.46 -16.54
N GLY A 72 -10.21 -19.31 -16.31
CA GLY A 72 -10.44 -18.45 -15.15
C GLY A 72 -9.94 -19.01 -13.82
N ARG A 73 -9.12 -20.07 -13.82
CA ARG A 73 -8.55 -20.69 -12.62
C ARG A 73 -7.03 -20.70 -12.64
N THR A 74 -6.44 -20.61 -11.47
CA THR A 74 -4.99 -20.73 -11.29
C THR A 74 -4.49 -22.16 -11.49
N LEU A 75 -3.32 -22.32 -12.09
CA LEU A 75 -2.70 -23.62 -12.36
C LEU A 75 -1.69 -24.07 -11.30
N GLY A 76 -1.31 -23.19 -10.34
CA GLY A 76 -0.20 -23.44 -9.42
C GLY A 76 1.18 -23.24 -10.08
N THR A 77 1.21 -22.87 -11.35
CA THR A 77 2.42 -22.45 -12.08
C THR A 77 2.55 -20.92 -12.02
N PRO A 78 3.72 -20.34 -12.37
CA PRO A 78 3.89 -18.89 -12.28
C PRO A 78 2.85 -18.09 -13.07
N ILE A 79 2.17 -17.17 -12.40
CA ILE A 79 1.20 -16.24 -13.01
C ILE A 79 1.99 -15.03 -13.52
N ALA A 80 2.27 -14.97 -14.82
CA ALA A 80 2.93 -13.84 -15.45
C ALA A 80 1.89 -12.90 -16.07
N PHE A 81 2.10 -11.60 -15.92
CA PHE A 81 1.22 -10.58 -16.49
C PHE A 81 2.00 -9.32 -16.87
N VAL A 82 1.45 -8.55 -17.80
CA VAL A 82 1.98 -7.27 -18.27
C VAL A 82 0.87 -6.21 -18.33
N ILE A 83 1.27 -4.96 -18.18
CA ILE A 83 0.44 -3.77 -18.30
C ILE A 83 1.19 -2.75 -19.16
N ASP A 84 0.59 -2.31 -20.27
CA ASP A 84 1.20 -1.36 -21.18
C ASP A 84 1.24 0.06 -20.58
N ASN A 85 2.27 0.81 -20.96
CA ASN A 85 2.36 2.24 -20.68
C ASN A 85 1.87 3.03 -21.90
N ALA A 86 0.64 3.52 -21.85
CA ALA A 86 -0.01 4.24 -22.96
C ALA A 86 0.23 5.76 -22.94
N ASP A 87 0.29 6.38 -21.73
CA ASP A 87 0.40 7.84 -21.58
C ASP A 87 1.80 8.26 -21.09
N THR A 88 2.83 7.96 -21.89
CA THR A 88 4.21 8.39 -21.61
C THR A 88 4.54 9.66 -22.41
N ARG A 89 4.93 10.73 -21.69
CA ARG A 89 5.36 12.01 -22.28
C ARG A 89 6.82 12.28 -21.93
N SER A 90 7.72 11.70 -22.70
CA SER A 90 9.17 11.81 -22.47
C SER A 90 9.72 13.24 -22.62
N GLN A 91 9.06 14.08 -23.37
CA GLN A 91 9.45 15.50 -23.59
C GLN A 91 9.38 16.35 -22.32
N ASP A 92 8.49 16.01 -21.36
CA ASP A 92 8.33 16.74 -20.09
C ASP A 92 9.58 16.67 -19.21
N TYR A 93 10.54 15.79 -19.50
CA TYR A 93 11.73 15.52 -18.68
C TYR A 93 13.05 15.93 -19.34
N SER A 94 13.04 16.56 -20.53
CA SER A 94 14.25 16.92 -21.28
C SER A 94 15.19 17.85 -20.51
N GLN A 95 14.63 18.74 -19.67
CA GLN A 95 15.39 19.70 -18.86
C GLN A 95 15.91 19.11 -17.54
N LEU A 96 15.56 17.85 -17.20
CA LEU A 96 15.91 17.20 -15.94
C LEU A 96 17.07 16.22 -16.04
N SER A 97 17.68 16.09 -17.24
CA SER A 97 18.73 15.09 -17.49
C SER A 97 19.98 15.33 -16.65
N ASP A 98 20.34 16.58 -16.44
CA ASP A 98 21.52 17.04 -15.72
C ASP A 98 21.21 17.66 -14.34
N LEU A 99 19.99 17.49 -13.83
CA LEU A 99 19.52 18.04 -12.58
C LEU A 99 19.19 16.96 -11.56
N TYR A 100 19.38 17.28 -10.27
CA TYR A 100 18.88 16.46 -9.15
C TYR A 100 17.66 17.12 -8.53
N ARG A 101 16.48 16.52 -8.71
CA ARG A 101 15.24 17.01 -8.08
C ARG A 101 15.33 16.87 -6.56
N PRO A 102 15.05 17.91 -5.77
CA PRO A 102 15.02 17.82 -4.31
C PRO A 102 14.07 16.73 -3.82
N GLY A 103 14.54 15.90 -2.88
CA GLY A 103 13.73 14.80 -2.32
C GLY A 103 13.36 13.66 -3.29
N HIS A 104 13.87 13.66 -4.53
CA HIS A 104 13.68 12.62 -5.52
C HIS A 104 14.88 11.65 -5.57
N THR A 105 14.73 10.54 -6.26
CA THR A 105 15.74 9.46 -6.35
C THR A 105 16.87 9.71 -7.35
N ASP A 106 16.88 10.83 -8.06
CA ASP A 106 17.83 11.12 -9.12
C ASP A 106 19.30 10.96 -8.68
N PHE A 107 19.65 11.59 -7.55
CA PHE A 107 20.99 11.51 -6.98
C PHE A 107 21.36 10.07 -6.57
N THR A 108 20.46 9.39 -5.87
CA THR A 108 20.74 8.02 -5.35
C THR A 108 20.85 6.99 -6.47
N TYR A 109 20.07 7.14 -7.55
CA TYR A 109 20.19 6.28 -8.74
C TYR A 109 21.50 6.52 -9.47
N GLN A 110 21.90 7.78 -9.67
CA GLN A 110 23.18 8.12 -10.29
C GLN A 110 24.35 7.58 -9.46
N ALA A 111 24.31 7.76 -8.14
CA ALA A 111 25.38 7.28 -7.25
C ALA A 111 25.46 5.76 -7.19
N LYS A 112 24.31 5.05 -7.24
CA LYS A 112 24.27 3.59 -7.11
C LYS A 112 24.61 2.86 -8.41
N TYR A 113 24.05 3.34 -9.53
CA TYR A 113 24.11 2.62 -10.81
C TYR A 113 25.03 3.28 -11.84
N GLY A 114 25.53 4.51 -11.58
CA GLY A 114 26.38 5.26 -12.51
C GLY A 114 25.64 5.76 -13.76
N HIS A 115 24.42 5.30 -13.99
CA HIS A 115 23.58 5.63 -15.12
C HIS A 115 22.10 5.63 -14.70
N ARG A 116 21.33 6.58 -15.22
CA ARG A 116 19.89 6.67 -14.96
C ARG A 116 19.11 7.07 -16.18
N ASP A 117 17.87 6.62 -16.29
CA ASP A 117 16.88 7.21 -17.19
C ASP A 117 16.33 8.48 -16.52
N PRO A 118 16.54 9.67 -17.07
CA PRO A 118 16.04 10.93 -16.49
C PRO A 118 14.52 11.07 -16.62
N ARG A 119 13.86 10.25 -17.44
CA ARG A 119 12.41 10.34 -17.69
C ARG A 119 11.64 9.75 -16.48
N GLY A 120 10.88 10.61 -15.80
CA GLY A 120 10.11 10.23 -14.63
C GLY A 120 10.96 9.73 -13.47
N GLY A 121 10.54 8.64 -12.82
CA GLY A 121 11.23 8.04 -11.65
C GLY A 121 11.67 6.59 -11.88
N GLY A 122 11.59 6.08 -13.11
CA GLY A 122 11.92 4.68 -13.42
C GLY A 122 11.20 3.70 -12.50
N ARG A 123 11.96 2.79 -11.87
CA ARG A 123 11.47 1.84 -10.87
C ARG A 123 11.02 2.50 -9.55
N ALA A 124 11.49 3.71 -9.23
CA ALA A 124 11.08 4.46 -8.04
C ALA A 124 9.79 5.26 -8.26
N SER A 125 9.21 5.24 -9.45
CA SER A 125 7.93 5.88 -9.76
C SER A 125 6.77 5.12 -9.11
N ALA A 126 5.75 5.85 -8.62
CA ALA A 126 4.49 5.26 -8.17
C ALA A 126 3.76 4.44 -9.27
N ARG A 127 4.15 4.60 -10.55
CA ARG A 127 3.63 3.80 -11.67
C ARG A 127 3.88 2.30 -11.49
N GLU A 128 5.03 1.92 -10.90
CA GLU A 128 5.39 0.51 -10.67
C GLU A 128 4.41 -0.20 -9.73
N THR A 129 3.70 0.52 -8.87
CA THR A 129 2.73 -0.05 -7.93
C THR A 129 1.53 -0.72 -8.60
N VAL A 130 1.29 -0.48 -9.89
CA VAL A 130 0.26 -1.19 -10.67
C VAL A 130 0.48 -2.71 -10.63
N VAL A 131 1.73 -3.16 -10.69
CA VAL A 131 2.10 -4.58 -10.63
C VAL A 131 1.78 -5.17 -9.24
N ARG A 132 2.04 -4.40 -8.18
CA ARG A 132 1.72 -4.82 -6.80
C ARG A 132 0.23 -4.93 -6.59
N VAL A 133 -0.56 -4.02 -7.16
CA VAL A 133 -2.03 -4.03 -7.03
C VAL A 133 -2.65 -5.21 -7.76
N VAL A 134 -2.16 -5.59 -8.96
CA VAL A 134 -2.61 -6.82 -9.64
C VAL A 134 -2.35 -8.06 -8.78
N ALA A 135 -1.12 -8.24 -8.32
CA ALA A 135 -0.75 -9.39 -7.51
C ALA A 135 -1.46 -9.39 -6.15
N GLY A 136 -1.59 -8.21 -5.51
CA GLY A 136 -2.31 -8.04 -4.25
C GLY A 136 -3.81 -8.31 -4.37
N ALA A 137 -4.44 -7.94 -5.49
CA ALA A 137 -5.86 -8.23 -5.73
C ALA A 137 -6.13 -9.73 -5.90
N LEU A 138 -5.20 -10.48 -6.50
CA LEU A 138 -5.27 -11.95 -6.54
C LEU A 138 -5.18 -12.53 -5.11
N CYS A 139 -4.25 -12.02 -4.30
CA CYS A 139 -4.07 -12.46 -2.91
C CYS A 139 -5.27 -12.10 -2.03
N ASP A 140 -5.84 -10.90 -2.19
CA ASP A 140 -7.01 -10.44 -1.43
C ASP A 140 -8.23 -11.32 -1.69
N GLN A 141 -8.47 -11.73 -2.95
CA GLN A 141 -9.54 -12.66 -3.29
C GLN A 141 -9.37 -14.01 -2.57
N TRP A 142 -8.15 -14.54 -2.55
CA TRP A 142 -7.86 -15.79 -1.87
C TRP A 142 -8.03 -15.64 -0.35
N LEU A 143 -7.53 -14.57 0.25
CA LEU A 143 -7.65 -14.27 1.67
C LEU A 143 -9.12 -14.09 2.09
N ARG A 144 -9.94 -13.44 1.26
CA ARG A 144 -11.39 -13.32 1.50
C ARG A 144 -12.10 -14.66 1.51
N ALA A 145 -11.69 -15.59 0.64
CA ALA A 145 -12.22 -16.96 0.66
C ALA A 145 -11.84 -17.73 1.95
N GLU A 146 -10.75 -17.32 2.62
CA GLU A 146 -10.35 -17.83 3.94
C GLU A 146 -10.95 -17.00 5.11
N GLY A 147 -11.85 -16.05 4.84
CA GLY A 147 -12.51 -15.21 5.85
C GLY A 147 -11.70 -14.00 6.31
N VAL A 148 -10.57 -13.69 5.66
CA VAL A 148 -9.73 -12.53 6.01
C VAL A 148 -10.12 -11.32 5.16
N HIS A 149 -10.41 -10.19 5.82
CA HIS A 149 -10.85 -8.95 5.18
C HIS A 149 -9.88 -7.80 5.47
N ILE A 150 -9.31 -7.23 4.42
CA ILE A 150 -8.37 -6.10 4.51
C ILE A 150 -9.11 -4.80 4.17
N SER A 151 -9.00 -3.81 5.04
CA SER A 151 -9.59 -2.49 4.84
C SER A 151 -8.59 -1.40 5.19
N ALA A 152 -8.07 -0.71 4.17
CA ALA A 152 -7.27 0.49 4.37
C ALA A 152 -8.07 1.74 4.02
N TYR A 153 -7.76 2.85 4.68
CA TYR A 153 -8.41 4.14 4.45
C TYR A 153 -7.48 5.29 4.82
N LEU A 154 -7.75 6.45 4.25
CA LEU A 154 -7.00 7.66 4.53
C LEU A 154 -7.50 8.25 5.85
N SER A 155 -6.65 8.27 6.87
CA SER A 155 -6.97 8.78 8.21
C SER A 155 -6.42 10.18 8.48
N GLN A 156 -5.43 10.65 7.68
CA GLN A 156 -4.88 11.99 7.85
C GLN A 156 -4.36 12.55 6.53
N VAL A 157 -4.56 13.85 6.29
CA VAL A 157 -3.83 14.65 5.28
C VAL A 157 -3.45 15.98 5.90
N GLY A 158 -2.15 16.27 5.96
CA GLY A 158 -1.63 17.46 6.65
C GLY A 158 -2.17 17.55 8.07
N ALA A 159 -2.86 18.64 8.39
CA ALA A 159 -3.49 18.86 9.69
C ALA A 159 -4.92 18.32 9.82
N VAL A 160 -5.50 17.79 8.74
CA VAL A 160 -6.86 17.22 8.77
C VAL A 160 -6.79 15.77 9.20
N HIS A 161 -7.40 15.46 10.33
CA HIS A 161 -7.46 14.12 10.91
C HIS A 161 -8.90 13.59 10.92
N TYR A 162 -9.06 12.31 10.72
CA TYR A 162 -10.23 11.51 11.01
C TYR A 162 -10.03 10.82 12.37
N ASP A 163 -11.00 10.96 13.28
CA ASP A 163 -11.03 10.17 14.51
C ASP A 163 -11.52 8.76 14.16
N ASP A 164 -10.58 7.86 13.95
CA ASP A 164 -10.80 6.49 13.52
C ASP A 164 -10.76 5.47 14.68
N SER A 165 -10.78 5.94 15.94
CA SER A 165 -10.68 5.07 17.13
C SER A 165 -11.70 3.93 17.13
N HIS A 166 -12.96 4.23 16.80
CA HIS A 166 -14.04 3.23 16.70
C HIS A 166 -13.84 2.18 15.60
N LEU A 167 -13.00 2.44 14.60
CA LEU A 167 -12.62 1.49 13.55
C LEU A 167 -11.28 0.82 13.87
N TYR A 168 -10.31 1.60 14.34
CA TYR A 168 -8.92 1.18 14.48
C TYR A 168 -8.66 0.38 15.75
N GLU A 169 -9.24 0.79 16.88
CA GLU A 169 -8.99 0.20 18.20
C GLU A 169 -10.01 -0.90 18.57
N ALA A 170 -11.18 -0.92 17.93
CA ALA A 170 -12.26 -1.85 18.25
C ALA A 170 -11.86 -3.32 18.00
N ILE A 171 -12.13 -4.19 18.97
CA ILE A 171 -12.03 -5.65 18.77
C ILE A 171 -13.11 -6.11 17.77
N HIS A 172 -14.34 -5.67 17.96
CA HIS A 172 -15.47 -6.01 17.10
C HIS A 172 -16.07 -4.75 16.46
N LEU A 173 -16.25 -4.81 15.15
CA LEU A 173 -16.92 -3.74 14.41
C LEU A 173 -18.45 -3.89 14.51
N THR A 174 -19.15 -2.78 14.70
CA THR A 174 -20.61 -2.73 14.49
C THR A 174 -20.95 -2.91 13.00
N GLU A 175 -22.19 -3.23 12.70
CA GLU A 175 -22.65 -3.28 11.30
C GLU A 175 -22.50 -1.92 10.60
N GLY A 176 -22.70 -0.81 11.34
CA GLY A 176 -22.46 0.54 10.83
C GLY A 176 -21.01 0.76 10.43
N ASP A 177 -20.05 0.33 11.25
CA ASP A 177 -18.61 0.44 10.97
C ASP A 177 -18.20 -0.36 9.73
N LYS A 178 -18.76 -1.56 9.56
CA LYS A 178 -18.53 -2.38 8.38
C LYS A 178 -19.02 -1.68 7.10
N VAL A 179 -20.22 -1.07 7.16
CA VAL A 179 -20.75 -0.28 6.04
C VAL A 179 -19.86 0.92 5.73
N LEU A 180 -19.38 1.66 6.75
CA LEU A 180 -18.44 2.78 6.55
C LEU A 180 -17.14 2.33 5.86
N LEU A 181 -16.57 1.22 6.30
CA LEU A 181 -15.37 0.67 5.65
C LEU A 181 -15.63 0.21 4.22
N GLN A 182 -16.79 -0.36 3.91
CA GLN A 182 -17.16 -0.80 2.57
C GLN A 182 -17.37 0.39 1.62
N SER A 183 -18.03 1.45 2.07
CA SER A 183 -18.37 2.63 1.27
C SER A 183 -17.22 3.63 1.08
N ARG A 184 -16.08 3.44 1.73
CA ARG A 184 -14.94 4.39 1.69
C ARG A 184 -14.47 4.77 0.28
N TYR A 185 -14.65 3.90 -0.70
CA TYR A 185 -14.29 4.15 -2.10
C TYR A 185 -15.41 4.77 -2.97
N GLU A 186 -16.60 4.95 -2.43
CA GLU A 186 -17.70 5.67 -3.10
C GLU A 186 -17.40 7.16 -3.23
N GLN A 187 -16.49 7.65 -2.38
CA GLN A 187 -16.01 9.02 -2.39
C GLN A 187 -14.70 9.17 -3.18
N ILE A 188 -14.39 10.40 -3.60
CA ILE A 188 -13.12 10.72 -4.28
C ILE A 188 -11.94 10.50 -3.33
N VAL A 189 -12.10 10.88 -2.05
CA VAL A 189 -11.13 10.65 -0.98
C VAL A 189 -11.52 9.36 -0.27
N PRO A 190 -10.66 8.33 -0.24
CA PRO A 190 -10.97 7.06 0.41
C PRO A 190 -10.88 7.15 1.94
N CYS A 191 -11.78 7.94 2.54
CA CYS A 191 -11.96 8.12 3.97
C CYS A 191 -13.37 7.66 4.35
N PRO A 192 -13.57 6.88 5.43
CA PRO A 192 -14.89 6.40 5.83
C PRO A 192 -15.88 7.53 6.19
N ASP A 193 -15.39 8.58 6.86
CA ASP A 193 -16.20 9.73 7.22
C ASP A 193 -16.29 10.76 6.09
N LYS A 194 -17.52 11.02 5.62
CA LYS A 194 -17.78 11.94 4.52
C LYS A 194 -17.36 13.38 4.83
N ALA A 195 -17.63 13.86 6.04
CA ALA A 195 -17.28 15.24 6.41
C ALA A 195 -15.74 15.43 6.44
N THR A 196 -15.03 14.46 6.96
CA THR A 196 -13.55 14.48 6.92
C THR A 196 -13.03 14.32 5.49
N ALA A 197 -13.64 13.47 4.66
CA ALA A 197 -13.28 13.33 3.25
C ALA A 197 -13.41 14.68 2.48
N GLU A 198 -14.46 15.45 2.74
CA GLU A 198 -14.66 16.78 2.15
C GLU A 198 -13.60 17.79 2.64
N ARG A 199 -13.25 17.77 3.92
CA ARG A 199 -12.17 18.61 4.48
C ARG A 199 -10.81 18.25 3.90
N ILE A 200 -10.52 16.96 3.74
CA ILE A 200 -9.29 16.47 3.09
C ILE A 200 -9.27 16.93 1.62
N ALA A 201 -10.38 16.79 0.90
CA ALA A 201 -10.48 17.24 -0.49
C ALA A 201 -10.17 18.73 -0.62
N ALA A 202 -10.70 19.58 0.27
CA ALA A 202 -10.43 21.02 0.30
C ALA A 202 -8.94 21.30 0.56
N ALA A 203 -8.30 20.65 1.55
CA ALA A 203 -6.89 20.83 1.87
C ALA A 203 -5.97 20.41 0.70
N VAL A 204 -6.31 19.34 -0.01
CA VAL A 204 -5.55 18.90 -1.19
C VAL A 204 -5.73 19.87 -2.37
N ALA A 205 -6.94 20.41 -2.57
CA ALA A 205 -7.20 21.41 -3.60
C ALA A 205 -6.41 22.70 -3.36
N GLU A 206 -6.41 23.22 -2.14
CA GLU A 206 -5.61 24.40 -1.74
C GLU A 206 -4.11 24.15 -1.97
N THR A 207 -3.62 22.97 -1.60
CA THR A 207 -2.23 22.57 -1.82
C THR A 207 -1.87 22.54 -3.30
N ARG A 208 -2.73 21.97 -4.15
CA ARG A 208 -2.57 21.97 -5.60
C ARG A 208 -2.51 23.39 -6.15
N ASP A 209 -3.44 24.26 -5.73
CA ASP A 209 -3.56 25.63 -6.24
C ASP A 209 -2.33 26.48 -5.82
N SER A 210 -1.70 26.16 -4.68
CA SER A 210 -0.41 26.73 -4.25
C SER A 210 0.80 26.11 -4.95
N ARG A 211 0.60 25.15 -5.88
CA ARG A 211 1.64 24.38 -6.59
C ARG A 211 2.59 23.61 -5.67
N ASP A 212 2.09 23.18 -4.53
CA ASP A 212 2.83 22.42 -3.53
C ASP A 212 2.30 20.97 -3.43
N SER A 213 2.79 20.23 -2.45
CA SER A 213 2.34 18.89 -2.13
C SER A 213 2.20 18.69 -0.62
N ILE A 214 1.35 17.77 -0.22
CA ILE A 214 1.04 17.47 1.19
C ILE A 214 1.11 15.97 1.43
N GLY A 215 1.55 15.58 2.63
CA GLY A 215 1.61 14.18 3.07
C GLY A 215 0.31 13.72 3.72
N GLY A 216 0.25 12.42 4.01
CA GLY A 216 -0.89 11.82 4.69
C GLY A 216 -0.55 10.52 5.39
N VAL A 217 -1.51 10.02 6.17
CA VAL A 217 -1.44 8.74 6.87
C VAL A 217 -2.59 7.84 6.41
N ILE A 218 -2.27 6.58 6.19
CA ILE A 218 -3.22 5.54 5.87
C ILE A 218 -3.28 4.59 7.04
N SER A 219 -4.47 4.40 7.62
CA SER A 219 -4.79 3.35 8.57
C SER A 219 -5.22 2.10 7.82
N CYS A 220 -4.83 0.94 8.31
CA CYS A 220 -5.22 -0.36 7.79
C CYS A 220 -5.68 -1.26 8.93
N ARG A 221 -6.81 -1.93 8.71
CA ARG A 221 -7.38 -2.94 9.58
C ARG A 221 -7.58 -4.24 8.82
N VAL A 222 -7.23 -5.34 9.44
CA VAL A 222 -7.48 -6.69 8.91
C VAL A 222 -8.30 -7.47 9.91
N ASP A 223 -9.49 -7.89 9.51
CA ASP A 223 -10.38 -8.72 10.29
C ASP A 223 -10.31 -10.18 9.83
N GLY A 224 -10.61 -11.12 10.73
CA GLY A 224 -10.64 -12.55 10.44
C GLY A 224 -9.28 -13.22 10.27
N LEU A 225 -8.19 -12.54 10.66
CA LEU A 225 -6.85 -13.12 10.60
C LEU A 225 -6.72 -14.21 11.69
N PRO A 226 -6.37 -15.47 11.34
CA PRO A 226 -6.20 -16.50 12.34
C PRO A 226 -5.01 -16.24 13.26
N ALA A 227 -5.04 -16.78 14.48
CA ALA A 227 -3.88 -16.80 15.34
C ALA A 227 -2.78 -17.70 14.75
N GLY A 228 -1.51 -17.34 14.96
CA GLY A 228 -0.37 -18.18 14.62
C GLY A 228 0.41 -17.79 13.36
N LEU A 229 0.03 -16.71 12.66
CA LEU A 229 0.80 -16.23 11.51
C LEU A 229 1.98 -15.35 11.97
N GLY A 230 3.16 -15.67 11.50
CA GLY A 230 4.38 -14.96 11.86
C GLY A 230 5.35 -15.80 12.67
N GLU A 231 6.53 -15.25 12.93
CA GLU A 231 7.60 -15.89 13.67
C GLU A 231 8.01 -15.04 14.88
N PRO A 232 8.53 -15.66 15.95
CA PRO A 232 8.85 -14.92 17.18
C PRO A 232 10.10 -14.05 17.07
N LEU A 233 10.93 -14.23 16.04
CA LEU A 233 12.24 -13.58 15.97
C LEU A 233 12.47 -12.86 14.62
N TYR A 234 13.22 -13.42 13.69
CA TYR A 234 13.69 -12.69 12.48
C TYR A 234 12.63 -12.41 11.43
N ASP A 235 11.53 -13.14 11.44
CA ASP A 235 10.39 -12.98 10.53
C ASP A 235 9.09 -12.68 11.26
N LYS A 236 9.16 -11.82 12.22
CA LYS A 236 7.95 -11.28 12.86
C LYS A 236 7.01 -10.76 11.78
N LEU A 237 5.72 -11.07 11.89
CA LEU A 237 4.71 -10.51 10.97
C LEU A 237 4.77 -8.98 10.97
N SER A 238 5.00 -8.35 12.14
CA SER A 238 5.24 -6.91 12.26
C SER A 238 6.41 -6.41 11.42
N SER A 239 7.55 -7.11 11.45
CA SER A 239 8.75 -6.72 10.70
C SER A 239 8.55 -6.84 9.19
N ARG A 240 7.83 -7.86 8.75
CA ARG A 240 7.53 -8.08 7.33
C ARG A 240 6.52 -7.07 6.81
N LEU A 241 5.49 -6.74 7.60
CA LEU A 241 4.55 -5.67 7.26
C LEU A 241 5.27 -4.32 7.20
N ALA A 242 6.10 -3.99 8.19
CA ALA A 242 6.91 -2.77 8.16
C ALA A 242 7.76 -2.68 6.89
N SER A 243 8.47 -3.77 6.54
CA SER A 243 9.27 -3.85 5.32
C SER A 243 8.43 -3.69 4.05
N ALA A 244 7.25 -4.30 4.01
CA ALA A 244 6.32 -4.19 2.88
C ALA A 244 5.82 -2.75 2.69
N MET A 245 5.37 -2.11 3.78
CA MET A 245 4.86 -0.73 3.78
C MET A 245 5.97 0.29 3.47
N MET A 246 7.15 0.16 4.12
CA MET A 246 8.30 1.04 3.84
C MET A 246 8.88 0.85 2.44
N GLY A 247 8.56 -0.27 1.78
CA GLY A 247 8.84 -0.52 0.37
C GLY A 247 7.89 0.19 -0.61
N ILE A 248 6.81 0.82 -0.12
CA ILE A 248 5.91 1.64 -0.95
C ILE A 248 6.56 3.00 -1.21
N ASN A 249 6.43 3.50 -2.44
CA ASN A 249 6.95 4.82 -2.83
C ASN A 249 6.38 5.91 -1.91
N ALA A 250 7.24 6.80 -1.45
CA ALA A 250 6.95 7.90 -0.52
C ALA A 250 6.59 7.49 0.93
N ALA A 251 6.49 6.23 1.29
CA ALA A 251 6.32 5.82 2.68
C ALA A 251 7.54 6.25 3.53
N ARG A 252 7.30 6.74 4.77
CA ARG A 252 8.31 7.26 5.69
C ARG A 252 8.11 6.85 7.14
N GLY A 253 6.97 6.31 7.49
CA GLY A 253 6.67 5.83 8.83
C GLY A 253 5.74 4.63 8.80
N PHE A 254 5.88 3.79 9.82
CA PHE A 254 5.03 2.63 10.04
C PHE A 254 4.89 2.39 11.54
N GLU A 255 3.69 2.12 11.99
CA GLU A 255 3.39 1.73 13.37
C GLU A 255 2.28 0.68 13.42
N ILE A 256 2.27 -0.14 14.47
CA ILE A 256 1.28 -1.19 14.72
C ILE A 256 0.55 -0.87 16.01
N GLY A 257 -0.78 -1.02 16.03
CA GLY A 257 -1.61 -0.66 17.18
C GLY A 257 -1.35 0.78 17.59
N ASP A 258 -1.18 1.04 18.88
CA ASP A 258 -0.88 2.37 19.42
C ASP A 258 0.53 2.87 19.06
N GLY A 259 1.39 2.01 18.51
CA GLY A 259 2.67 2.39 17.92
C GLY A 259 3.54 3.26 18.82
N PHE A 260 3.86 4.46 18.35
CA PHE A 260 4.71 5.42 19.08
C PHE A 260 4.08 5.95 20.38
N ALA A 261 2.74 5.95 20.52
CA ALA A 261 2.07 6.40 21.73
C ALA A 261 2.41 5.52 22.93
N LEU A 262 2.68 4.22 22.72
CA LEU A 262 3.08 3.30 23.79
C LEU A 262 4.38 3.69 24.48
N ALA A 263 5.25 4.49 23.86
CA ALA A 263 6.50 4.95 24.46
C ALA A 263 6.30 5.88 25.68
N SER A 264 5.11 6.49 25.79
CA SER A 264 4.72 7.37 26.92
C SER A 264 3.86 6.67 27.95
N GLU A 265 3.51 5.39 27.74
CA GLU A 265 2.59 4.63 28.59
C GLU A 265 3.32 3.78 29.63
N TYR A 266 2.62 3.47 30.70
CA TYR A 266 3.05 2.45 31.66
C TYR A 266 2.51 1.08 31.23
N GLY A 267 3.25 0.01 31.52
CA GLY A 267 2.83 -1.36 31.20
C GLY A 267 1.43 -1.72 31.72
N SER A 268 1.05 -1.20 32.88
CA SER A 268 -0.28 -1.42 33.48
C SER A 268 -1.43 -0.80 32.66
N SER A 269 -1.17 0.24 31.86
CA SER A 269 -2.16 0.87 30.99
C SER A 269 -2.05 0.40 29.53
N ALA A 270 -0.85 -0.06 29.12
CA ALA A 270 -0.57 -0.47 27.75
C ALA A 270 -0.93 -1.94 27.45
N ASN A 271 -0.98 -2.80 28.47
CA ASN A 271 -1.27 -4.22 28.28
C ASN A 271 -2.75 -4.46 27.95
N ASP A 272 -2.99 -5.29 26.92
CA ASP A 272 -4.32 -5.74 26.52
C ASP A 272 -4.75 -6.95 27.37
N PRO A 273 -5.78 -6.84 28.25
CA PRO A 273 -6.23 -7.96 29.06
C PRO A 273 -6.89 -9.05 28.21
N PHE A 274 -6.71 -10.31 28.61
CA PHE A 274 -7.46 -11.44 28.05
C PHE A 274 -8.75 -11.68 28.82
N VAL A 275 -9.83 -11.93 28.10
CA VAL A 275 -11.14 -12.23 28.66
C VAL A 275 -11.76 -13.47 27.99
N PRO A 276 -12.57 -14.26 28.72
CA PRO A 276 -13.32 -15.34 28.10
C PRO A 276 -14.49 -14.78 27.31
N THR A 277 -14.73 -15.34 26.12
CA THR A 277 -15.96 -15.08 25.35
C THR A 277 -17.11 -15.92 25.90
N GLU A 278 -18.36 -15.57 25.53
CA GLU A 278 -19.55 -16.38 25.86
C GLU A 278 -19.47 -17.81 25.32
N ALA A 279 -18.76 -18.02 24.19
CA ALA A 279 -18.52 -19.32 23.60
C ALA A 279 -17.37 -20.12 24.27
N GLY A 280 -16.73 -19.57 25.30
CA GLY A 280 -15.63 -20.19 26.03
C GLY A 280 -14.26 -20.08 25.34
N ALA A 281 -14.15 -19.30 24.27
CA ALA A 281 -12.87 -18.93 23.67
C ALA A 281 -12.19 -17.82 24.49
N ILE A 282 -10.93 -17.51 24.19
CA ILE A 282 -10.18 -16.42 24.80
C ILE A 282 -9.97 -15.32 23.75
N GLU A 283 -10.29 -14.08 24.12
CA GLU A 283 -10.02 -12.90 23.28
C GLU A 283 -9.39 -11.77 24.08
N GLN A 284 -8.84 -10.76 23.41
CA GLN A 284 -8.41 -9.52 24.07
C GLN A 284 -9.59 -8.59 24.30
N GLN A 285 -9.54 -7.86 25.42
CA GLN A 285 -10.53 -6.82 25.74
C GLN A 285 -10.27 -5.52 24.99
N THR A 286 -8.98 -5.22 24.71
CA THR A 286 -8.50 -4.04 23.99
C THR A 286 -7.51 -4.48 22.91
N ASN A 287 -7.14 -3.61 21.98
CA ASN A 287 -6.26 -3.94 20.83
C ASN A 287 -5.10 -2.95 20.67
N ARG A 288 -4.52 -2.49 21.77
CA ARG A 288 -3.38 -1.56 21.78
C ARG A 288 -2.14 -2.12 21.08
N CYS A 289 -1.95 -3.45 21.18
CA CYS A 289 -0.88 -4.17 20.48
C CYS A 289 -1.10 -4.32 18.96
N GLY A 290 -2.30 -3.99 18.44
CA GLY A 290 -2.63 -4.10 17.03
C GLY A 290 -2.73 -5.54 16.51
N GLY A 291 -3.19 -6.50 17.33
CA GLY A 291 -3.43 -7.88 16.95
C GLY A 291 -2.19 -8.78 16.86
N LEU A 292 -1.02 -8.30 17.32
CA LEU A 292 0.24 -9.01 17.25
C LEU A 292 0.94 -9.07 18.62
N LEU A 293 1.26 -10.27 19.07
CA LEU A 293 2.09 -10.50 20.26
C LEU A 293 3.32 -11.33 19.89
N GLY A 294 4.50 -10.88 20.31
CA GLY A 294 5.76 -11.56 20.01
C GLY A 294 6.10 -11.70 18.52
N GLY A 295 5.41 -10.97 17.64
CA GLY A 295 5.58 -11.05 16.18
C GLY A 295 4.62 -12.01 15.48
N ILE A 296 3.67 -12.58 16.21
CA ILE A 296 2.70 -13.60 15.77
C ILE A 296 1.29 -13.02 15.88
N SER A 297 0.42 -13.30 14.91
CA SER A 297 -1.00 -12.93 14.98
C SER A 297 -1.72 -13.73 16.06
N MET A 298 -2.70 -13.11 16.71
CA MET A 298 -3.38 -13.70 17.83
C MET A 298 -4.89 -13.93 17.63
N GLY A 299 -5.41 -13.66 16.44
CA GLY A 299 -6.86 -13.77 16.14
C GLY A 299 -7.63 -12.46 16.35
N ALA A 300 -7.07 -11.48 17.05
CA ALA A 300 -7.61 -10.13 17.12
C ALA A 300 -7.38 -9.37 15.80
N PRO A 301 -8.12 -8.28 15.54
CA PRO A 301 -7.88 -7.45 14.35
C PRO A 301 -6.45 -6.95 14.27
N LEU A 302 -5.80 -7.14 13.13
CA LEU A 302 -4.48 -6.57 12.88
C LEU A 302 -4.67 -5.11 12.44
N THR A 303 -4.07 -4.17 13.18
CA THR A 303 -4.16 -2.74 12.87
C THR A 303 -2.79 -2.08 12.80
N PHE A 304 -2.59 -1.22 11.80
CA PHE A 304 -1.35 -0.49 11.61
C PHE A 304 -1.58 0.81 10.81
N ARG A 305 -0.62 1.73 10.89
CA ARG A 305 -0.62 2.98 10.12
C ARG A 305 0.64 3.11 9.30
N THR A 306 0.52 3.76 8.13
CA THR A 306 1.64 4.08 7.23
C THR A 306 1.61 5.56 6.87
N ALA A 307 2.70 6.27 7.15
CA ALA A 307 2.85 7.68 6.83
C ALA A 307 3.55 7.87 5.48
N PHE A 308 3.01 8.76 4.67
CA PHE A 308 3.51 9.12 3.34
C PHE A 308 3.97 10.58 3.33
N LYS A 309 5.19 10.80 2.85
CA LYS A 309 5.72 12.17 2.68
C LYS A 309 5.03 12.87 1.51
N PRO A 310 5.07 14.22 1.46
CA PRO A 310 4.70 14.99 0.29
C PRO A 310 5.46 14.55 -0.96
N THR A 311 4.83 14.69 -2.13
CA THR A 311 5.45 14.40 -3.43
C THR A 311 6.64 15.35 -3.66
N SER A 312 7.76 14.83 -4.14
CA SER A 312 9.00 15.63 -4.31
C SER A 312 8.93 16.60 -5.50
N SER A 313 8.14 16.26 -6.52
CA SER A 313 7.99 17.08 -7.72
C SER A 313 6.88 18.09 -7.51
N ILE A 314 7.25 19.37 -7.34
CA ILE A 314 6.32 20.47 -7.09
C ILE A 314 6.55 21.64 -8.06
N GLY A 315 5.51 22.44 -8.25
CA GLY A 315 5.57 23.61 -9.12
C GLY A 315 6.14 24.87 -8.45
N ARG A 316 6.49 24.79 -7.16
CA ARG A 316 7.21 25.89 -6.46
C ARG A 316 8.68 25.85 -6.81
N GLU A 317 9.29 27.01 -6.85
CA GLU A 317 10.73 27.13 -7.09
C GLU A 317 11.52 26.58 -5.90
N GLN A 318 12.51 25.73 -6.18
CA GLN A 318 13.39 25.12 -5.19
C GLN A 318 14.84 25.22 -5.67
N MET A 319 15.76 25.47 -4.73
CA MET A 319 17.19 25.40 -5.02
C MET A 319 17.66 23.96 -5.13
N THR A 320 18.50 23.67 -6.11
CA THR A 320 19.09 22.36 -6.34
C THR A 320 20.47 22.46 -7.00
N CYS A 321 21.08 21.32 -7.34
CA CYS A 321 22.34 21.24 -8.07
C CYS A 321 22.17 20.50 -9.39
N ARG A 322 22.97 20.90 -10.36
CA ARG A 322 23.28 20.09 -11.55
C ARG A 322 24.23 18.95 -11.21
N THR A 323 24.36 18.02 -12.13
CA THR A 323 25.30 16.88 -12.01
C THR A 323 26.76 17.28 -11.94
N ASP A 324 27.12 18.47 -12.40
CA ASP A 324 28.45 19.08 -12.31
C ASP A 324 28.70 19.86 -10.99
N GLY A 325 27.70 19.89 -10.08
CA GLY A 325 27.76 20.61 -8.81
C GLY A 325 27.33 22.08 -8.87
N THR A 326 26.96 22.60 -10.03
CA THR A 326 26.49 23.98 -10.18
C THR A 326 25.12 24.19 -9.53
N LEU A 327 24.99 25.21 -8.68
CA LEU A 327 23.71 25.60 -8.07
C LEU A 327 22.77 26.18 -9.12
N THR A 328 21.50 25.82 -9.02
CA THR A 328 20.45 26.33 -9.90
C THR A 328 19.10 26.29 -9.19
N SER A 329 18.13 27.04 -9.68
CA SER A 329 16.73 26.91 -9.27
C SER A 329 15.98 25.96 -10.18
N LEU A 330 14.97 25.30 -9.64
CA LEU A 330 14.12 24.35 -10.34
C LEU A 330 12.66 24.55 -9.92
N SER A 331 11.78 24.71 -10.89
CA SER A 331 10.34 24.62 -10.74
C SER A 331 9.86 23.52 -11.69
N ILE A 332 9.19 22.50 -11.15
CA ILE A 332 8.80 21.34 -11.95
C ILE A 332 7.37 21.57 -12.48
N THR A 333 7.27 21.82 -13.77
CA THR A 333 5.99 21.86 -14.47
C THR A 333 5.68 20.46 -14.97
N GLY A 334 4.69 19.77 -14.39
CA GLY A 334 4.38 18.40 -14.79
C GLY A 334 3.12 17.87 -14.11
N ARG A 335 2.79 16.62 -14.43
CA ARG A 335 1.59 15.94 -13.94
C ARG A 335 1.91 15.17 -12.67
N HIS A 336 1.87 15.87 -11.51
CA HIS A 336 2.18 15.28 -10.21
C HIS A 336 0.95 15.22 -9.32
N ASP A 337 0.94 14.26 -8.38
CA ASP A 337 -0.10 14.18 -7.34
C ASP A 337 0.16 15.25 -6.27
N PRO A 338 -0.81 16.13 -5.94
CA PRO A 338 -0.67 17.02 -4.79
C PRO A 338 -0.58 16.24 -3.46
N CYS A 339 -1.24 15.09 -3.38
CA CYS A 339 -1.16 14.16 -2.26
C CYS A 339 -1.13 12.72 -2.76
N VAL A 340 0.04 12.06 -2.66
CA VAL A 340 0.18 10.67 -3.12
C VAL A 340 -0.62 9.67 -2.27
N ALA A 341 -0.90 10.01 -1.00
CA ALA A 341 -1.61 9.14 -0.07
C ALA A 341 -3.04 8.80 -0.56
N LEU A 342 -3.71 9.70 -1.30
CA LEU A 342 -5.01 9.43 -1.93
C LEU A 342 -5.01 8.16 -2.80
N ARG A 343 -3.91 7.89 -3.48
CA ARG A 343 -3.76 6.73 -4.38
C ARG A 343 -3.03 5.56 -3.74
N ALA A 344 -2.45 5.76 -2.56
CA ALA A 344 -1.68 4.73 -1.88
C ALA A 344 -2.56 3.76 -1.09
N VAL A 345 -3.82 4.08 -0.80
CA VAL A 345 -4.75 3.20 -0.06
C VAL A 345 -4.83 1.80 -0.66
N PRO A 346 -5.18 1.60 -1.95
CA PRO A 346 -5.21 0.26 -2.54
C PRO A 346 -3.82 -0.40 -2.66
N ILE A 347 -2.73 0.37 -2.58
CA ILE A 347 -1.37 -0.17 -2.57
C ILE A 347 -1.04 -0.75 -1.18
N VAL A 348 -1.48 -0.09 -0.11
CA VAL A 348 -1.37 -0.60 1.26
C VAL A 348 -2.16 -1.90 1.39
N GLU A 349 -3.41 -1.95 0.88
CA GLU A 349 -4.21 -3.18 0.84
C GLU A 349 -3.50 -4.31 0.09
N ALA A 350 -2.97 -4.02 -1.10
CA ALA A 350 -2.27 -4.99 -1.94
C ALA A 350 -1.00 -5.56 -1.27
N MET A 351 -0.18 -4.70 -0.67
CA MET A 351 1.04 -5.14 0.02
C MET A 351 0.74 -5.89 1.30
N THR A 352 -0.36 -5.55 1.98
CA THR A 352 -0.89 -6.32 3.12
C THR A 352 -1.31 -7.71 2.67
N ALA A 353 -2.10 -7.81 1.60
CA ALA A 353 -2.56 -9.08 1.07
C ALA A 353 -1.40 -10.00 0.65
N LEU A 354 -0.41 -9.47 -0.07
CA LEU A 354 0.80 -10.20 -0.45
C LEU A 354 1.56 -10.72 0.78
N THR A 355 1.69 -9.89 1.81
CA THR A 355 2.41 -10.28 3.04
C THR A 355 1.64 -11.37 3.80
N LEU A 356 0.35 -11.17 4.02
CA LEU A 356 -0.47 -12.11 4.79
C LEU A 356 -0.62 -13.46 4.09
N MET A 357 -0.81 -13.46 2.77
CA MET A 357 -0.89 -14.71 2.01
C MET A 357 0.42 -15.51 2.07
N ASP A 358 1.58 -14.84 1.99
CA ASP A 358 2.88 -15.51 2.13
C ASP A 358 3.01 -16.20 3.49
N PHE A 359 2.63 -15.52 4.59
CA PHE A 359 2.60 -16.11 5.93
C PHE A 359 1.54 -17.20 6.10
N TYR A 360 0.39 -17.05 5.46
CA TYR A 360 -0.66 -18.05 5.50
C TYR A 360 -0.20 -19.36 4.87
N LEU A 361 0.48 -19.28 3.73
CA LEU A 361 1.06 -20.46 3.05
C LEU A 361 2.19 -21.09 3.87
N LEU A 362 3.06 -20.27 4.49
CA LEU A 362 4.10 -20.73 5.41
C LEU A 362 3.47 -21.47 6.60
N HIS A 363 2.47 -20.89 7.24
CA HIS A 363 1.78 -21.50 8.37
C HIS A 363 1.17 -22.86 7.98
N ARG A 364 0.51 -22.94 6.82
CA ARG A 364 -0.03 -24.21 6.31
C ARG A 364 1.04 -25.27 6.04
N ALA A 365 2.25 -24.86 5.69
CA ALA A 365 3.35 -25.79 5.46
C ALA A 365 3.92 -26.37 6.77
N TYR A 366 3.83 -25.63 7.88
CA TYR A 366 4.32 -26.07 9.20
C TYR A 366 3.24 -26.65 10.11
N SER A 367 1.96 -26.35 9.82
CA SER A 367 0.84 -26.84 10.64
C SER A 367 0.62 -28.34 10.43
N THR A 368 0.69 -29.12 11.50
CA THR A 368 0.30 -30.53 11.56
C THR A 368 -1.20 -30.71 11.80
N ALA A 369 -1.97 -29.63 11.95
CA ALA A 369 -3.39 -29.69 12.16
C ALA A 369 -4.06 -30.35 10.93
N GLU A 370 -4.63 -31.53 11.12
CA GLU A 370 -5.48 -32.20 10.15
C GLU A 370 -6.62 -31.22 9.77
N ARG A 371 -6.80 -31.03 8.47
CA ARG A 371 -7.96 -30.31 7.95
C ARG A 371 -9.18 -31.17 8.19
N GLY A 372 -9.89 -30.92 9.28
CA GLY A 372 -11.22 -31.46 9.51
C GLY A 372 -12.22 -30.91 8.53
#